data_9904bd49a255d0e88cf6e4c2d72d9a01
#
_entry.id   9904bd49a255d0e88cf6e4c2d72d9a01
#
_cell.length_a   1.000
_cell.length_b   1.000
_cell.length_c   1.000
_cell.angle_alpha   90.00
_cell.angle_beta   90.00
_cell.angle_gamma   90.00
#
_symmetry.space_group_name_H-M   'P 1'
#
loop_
_entity.id
_entity.type
_entity.pdbx_description
1 polymer ?
#
loop_
_entity_poly.entity_id
_entity_poly.type
_entity_poly.pdbx_seq_one_letter_code
_entity_poly.pdbx_strand_id
1 'polypeptide(L)'
;MAVKEFEYEYNPIKVNRDGTEAEKVVWTTKALNIAVDAIKKGLPLKANPFCGKNVQLLKPDLVYKRTAEEIEEYIKCKNDPVYFASKCFLMTPEGLKPCVLRDYQIDYLNLLKENNFTIFRACRQSGKSTTTAIFCLWVILFNVDTAGLILSKSGPAGVDLLSKLKDMYLNLPYYLKCGTMKWNQHEIGFDNNSSIATESFSPTAGLGKTINFLILDEFAWCPPNDVELFYQNVIPTVTTQPNAHVAIMSTQNGFNLFYKLFKGAQEHTNVYKDFTVDWWQVPQFNLETRQWEKRTNEWRDKMIGILGSEEAFYYQYGTRFAASNDCLVSRECISKIRDKVKLFVNKDITGLFLNHPENLFWNEDFDVSLLNTGYFLILCDLAEGGGGESDYTVFQIMQLHPNGKLEQVGFYRSNNVDLENATLEFWLLAIQLFDNDRCMISIEWNTYGGLFYNYLLEYNEPFMRTESKYRFNYCRSPFGFDLSRIIKYDKDMSPTEARATTSKHNRKRKVPGIRWNGENKKTACALLRIELEKETIDIRDLITSGELENFEDHNGNGVFKASYGHDDLIMTLVQIPTVRETAKFKEVLDECKAVSQKSGNLQTSFYGNIGSMISVTGWFGADDNSRSIW
;
A
#
# COMPACT_ATOMS: atom_id res chain seq x y z
N MET A 1 48.76 31.84 -44.31
CA MET A 1 48.98 31.34 -42.95
C MET A 1 49.01 29.82 -43.03
N ALA A 2 50.09 29.18 -42.72
CA ALA A 2 50.22 27.74 -42.75
C ALA A 2 49.34 27.17 -41.59
N VAL A 3 48.39 26.30 -41.93
CA VAL A 3 47.64 25.57 -40.99
C VAL A 3 48.60 24.66 -40.21
N LYS A 4 48.84 24.94 -38.92
CA LYS A 4 49.61 24.04 -38.07
C LYS A 4 48.89 22.70 -38.10
N GLU A 5 49.53 21.67 -38.65
CA GLU A 5 49.04 20.29 -38.52
C GLU A 5 49.04 19.93 -37.05
N PHE A 6 47.90 19.48 -36.56
CA PHE A 6 47.79 18.97 -35.20
C PHE A 6 48.46 17.60 -35.17
N GLU A 7 49.55 17.45 -34.44
CA GLU A 7 50.18 16.16 -34.17
C GLU A 7 49.31 15.36 -33.19
N TYR A 8 48.75 14.26 -33.72
CA TYR A 8 48.14 13.22 -32.88
C TYR A 8 49.23 12.19 -32.56
N GLU A 9 49.32 11.69 -31.33
CA GLU A 9 50.11 10.48 -31.08
C GLU A 9 49.42 9.30 -31.79
N TYR A 10 50.02 8.85 -32.90
CA TYR A 10 49.57 7.67 -33.63
C TYR A 10 50.23 6.42 -33.04
N ASN A 11 49.39 5.44 -32.62
CA ASN A 11 49.84 4.07 -32.42
C ASN A 11 48.97 3.20 -33.35
N PRO A 12 49.42 2.90 -34.59
CA PRO A 12 48.57 2.23 -35.57
C PRO A 12 48.44 0.75 -35.27
N ILE A 13 47.23 0.33 -34.91
CA ILE A 13 46.78 -1.06 -35.07
C ILE A 13 45.93 -1.09 -36.34
N LYS A 14 46.41 -1.78 -37.38
CA LYS A 14 45.74 -1.86 -38.68
C LYS A 14 44.94 -3.16 -38.74
N VAL A 15 43.60 -3.11 -38.88
CA VAL A 15 42.82 -4.26 -39.30
C VAL A 15 41.90 -3.86 -40.44
N ASN A 16 42.21 -4.28 -41.66
CA ASN A 16 41.38 -4.13 -42.86
C ASN A 16 40.43 -5.32 -43.01
N ARG A 17 39.41 -5.24 -43.90
CA ARG A 17 38.46 -6.32 -44.19
C ARG A 17 39.10 -7.65 -44.65
N ASP A 18 40.35 -7.62 -45.06
CA ASP A 18 41.18 -8.75 -45.49
C ASP A 18 42.10 -9.30 -44.39
N GLY A 19 41.91 -8.84 -43.11
CA GLY A 19 42.71 -9.28 -41.97
C GLY A 19 44.01 -8.51 -41.74
N THR A 20 44.30 -7.47 -42.52
CA THR A 20 45.43 -6.58 -42.29
C THR A 20 45.07 -5.43 -41.31
N GLU A 21 46.03 -4.98 -40.49
CA GLU A 21 45.80 -3.93 -39.48
C GLU A 21 45.52 -2.55 -40.12
N ALA A 22 44.42 -1.88 -39.73
CA ALA A 22 44.09 -0.51 -40.12
C ALA A 22 44.58 0.51 -39.08
N GLU A 23 44.99 1.69 -39.53
CA GLU A 23 45.41 2.77 -38.62
C GLU A 23 44.23 3.30 -37.76
N LYS A 24 44.25 3.04 -36.45
CA LYS A 24 43.32 3.66 -35.48
C LYS A 24 44.00 4.85 -34.82
N VAL A 25 43.31 5.99 -34.82
CA VAL A 25 43.76 7.18 -34.09
C VAL A 25 43.61 6.93 -32.59
N VAL A 26 44.72 7.05 -31.87
CA VAL A 26 44.73 6.94 -30.40
C VAL A 26 44.52 8.33 -29.80
N TRP A 27 43.51 8.45 -28.95
CA TRP A 27 43.14 9.70 -28.31
C TRP A 27 43.63 9.74 -26.85
N THR A 28 44.09 10.91 -26.43
CA THR A 28 44.42 11.24 -25.04
C THR A 28 43.57 12.42 -24.61
N THR A 29 43.44 12.69 -23.30
CA THR A 29 42.78 13.91 -22.79
C THR A 29 43.33 15.17 -23.46
N LYS A 30 44.66 15.26 -23.65
CA LYS A 30 45.32 16.38 -24.32
C LYS A 30 44.86 16.52 -25.78
N ALA A 31 44.85 15.42 -26.54
CA ALA A 31 44.41 15.42 -27.93
C ALA A 31 42.92 15.79 -28.08
N LEU A 32 42.07 15.30 -27.18
CA LEU A 32 40.65 15.65 -27.14
C LEU A 32 40.43 17.13 -26.84
N ASN A 33 41.18 17.72 -25.91
CA ASN A 33 41.10 19.16 -25.62
C ASN A 33 41.54 20.01 -26.81
N ILE A 34 42.59 19.60 -27.52
CA ILE A 34 43.01 20.27 -28.77
C ILE A 34 41.91 20.19 -29.83
N ALA A 35 41.25 19.02 -29.98
CA ALA A 35 40.13 18.85 -30.89
C ALA A 35 38.93 19.75 -30.53
N VAL A 36 38.61 19.88 -29.24
CA VAL A 36 37.59 20.83 -28.74
C VAL A 36 37.92 22.27 -29.13
N ASP A 37 39.15 22.70 -28.91
CA ASP A 37 39.57 24.06 -29.24
C ASP A 37 39.54 24.32 -30.76
N ALA A 38 39.91 23.32 -31.56
CA ALA A 38 39.80 23.40 -33.01
C ALA A 38 38.35 23.56 -33.47
N ILE A 39 37.43 22.76 -32.93
CA ILE A 39 36.00 22.85 -33.25
C ILE A 39 35.45 24.24 -32.85
N LYS A 40 35.76 24.72 -31.64
CA LYS A 40 35.35 26.06 -31.18
C LYS A 40 35.84 27.18 -32.09
N LYS A 41 37.01 27.02 -32.70
CA LYS A 41 37.60 27.97 -33.64
C LYS A 41 37.15 27.75 -35.09
N GLY A 42 36.29 26.75 -35.36
CA GLY A 42 35.86 26.41 -36.72
C GLY A 42 36.94 25.80 -37.59
N LEU A 43 38.01 25.26 -37.00
CA LEU A 43 39.12 24.65 -37.73
C LEU A 43 38.80 23.20 -38.12
N PRO A 44 39.24 22.72 -39.30
CA PRO A 44 39.01 21.34 -39.72
C PRO A 44 39.80 20.35 -38.87
N LEU A 45 39.20 19.20 -38.55
CA LEU A 45 39.89 18.08 -37.92
C LEU A 45 40.16 16.98 -38.94
N LYS A 46 41.34 16.33 -38.88
CA LYS A 46 41.66 15.12 -39.69
C LYS A 46 40.77 13.96 -39.27
N ALA A 47 40.46 13.83 -37.95
CA ALA A 47 39.50 12.90 -37.38
C ALA A 47 38.70 13.62 -36.32
N ASN A 48 37.39 13.36 -36.29
CA ASN A 48 36.49 13.91 -35.26
C ASN A 48 36.18 12.82 -34.22
N PRO A 49 36.61 12.97 -32.93
CA PRO A 49 36.38 12.00 -31.89
C PRO A 49 34.96 12.12 -31.26
N PHE A 50 34.17 13.10 -31.67
CA PHE A 50 32.90 13.44 -31.06
C PHE A 50 31.71 13.08 -31.93
N CYS A 51 30.55 12.88 -31.30
CA CYS A 51 29.28 12.69 -31.99
C CYS A 51 28.82 14.03 -32.62
N GLY A 52 29.00 14.16 -33.93
CA GLY A 52 28.70 15.39 -34.65
C GLY A 52 29.54 16.58 -34.16
N LYS A 53 28.87 17.66 -33.73
CA LYS A 53 29.50 18.87 -33.17
C LYS A 53 29.49 18.90 -31.63
N ASN A 54 28.92 17.88 -31.00
CA ASN A 54 28.83 17.84 -29.53
C ASN A 54 30.11 17.30 -28.91
N VAL A 55 30.96 18.20 -28.47
CA VAL A 55 32.30 17.90 -27.90
C VAL A 55 32.23 17.16 -26.54
N GLN A 56 31.06 17.02 -25.97
CA GLN A 56 30.86 16.30 -24.70
C GLN A 56 30.53 14.81 -24.92
N LEU A 57 30.15 14.39 -26.15
CA LEU A 57 29.82 13.03 -26.53
C LEU A 57 30.93 12.40 -27.36
N LEU A 58 31.60 11.38 -26.81
CA LEU A 58 32.60 10.62 -27.53
C LEU A 58 31.94 9.67 -28.54
N LYS A 59 32.60 9.51 -29.72
CA LYS A 59 32.19 8.49 -30.70
C LYS A 59 32.39 7.08 -30.12
N PRO A 60 31.60 6.11 -30.57
CA PRO A 60 31.85 4.70 -30.26
C PRO A 60 33.19 4.21 -30.84
N ASP A 61 33.69 3.15 -30.25
CA ASP A 61 34.93 2.47 -30.66
C ASP A 61 36.21 3.37 -30.68
N LEU A 62 36.17 4.44 -29.89
CA LEU A 62 37.28 5.38 -29.79
C LEU A 62 38.40 4.75 -28.94
N VAL A 63 39.61 4.63 -29.54
CA VAL A 63 40.78 4.14 -28.79
C VAL A 63 41.29 5.26 -27.90
N TYR A 64 41.09 5.14 -26.61
CA TYR A 64 41.51 6.15 -25.62
C TYR A 64 42.66 5.63 -24.75
N LYS A 65 43.79 6.34 -24.76
CA LYS A 65 44.97 6.03 -23.93
C LYS A 65 44.97 6.91 -22.69
N ARG A 66 44.79 6.29 -21.53
CA ARG A 66 44.84 6.96 -20.22
C ARG A 66 46.27 7.12 -19.75
N THR A 67 46.58 8.21 -19.05
CA THR A 67 47.81 8.34 -18.27
C THR A 67 47.78 7.45 -17.03
N ALA A 68 48.92 7.28 -16.35
CA ALA A 68 48.97 6.49 -15.12
C ALA A 68 48.02 7.05 -14.04
N GLU A 69 47.95 8.37 -13.89
CA GLU A 69 47.09 9.07 -12.96
C GLU A 69 45.61 8.89 -13.34
N GLU A 70 45.28 8.96 -14.65
CA GLU A 70 43.91 8.73 -15.13
C GLU A 70 43.47 7.28 -14.94
N ILE A 71 44.39 6.29 -15.01
CA ILE A 71 44.12 4.90 -14.73
C ILE A 71 43.81 4.72 -13.22
N GLU A 72 44.60 5.32 -12.35
CA GLU A 72 44.37 5.27 -10.91
C GLU A 72 43.00 5.86 -10.54
N GLU A 73 42.69 7.05 -11.09
CA GLU A 73 41.39 7.70 -10.87
C GLU A 73 40.22 6.87 -11.43
N TYR A 74 40.38 6.26 -12.61
CA TYR A 74 39.38 5.37 -13.19
C TYR A 74 39.12 4.16 -12.29
N ILE A 75 40.17 3.53 -11.75
CA ILE A 75 40.04 2.38 -10.86
C ILE A 75 39.33 2.78 -9.56
N LYS A 76 39.64 3.94 -8.95
CA LYS A 76 38.95 4.46 -7.77
C LYS A 76 37.46 4.65 -8.05
N CYS A 77 37.13 5.30 -9.17
CA CYS A 77 35.74 5.53 -9.58
C CYS A 77 34.98 4.22 -9.86
N LYS A 78 35.65 3.25 -10.53
CA LYS A 78 35.04 1.94 -10.81
C LYS A 78 34.71 1.18 -9.56
N ASN A 79 35.54 1.23 -8.54
CA ASN A 79 35.38 0.45 -7.32
C ASN A 79 34.47 1.12 -6.28
N ASP A 80 34.25 2.42 -6.38
CA ASP A 80 33.51 3.19 -5.39
C ASP A 80 32.57 4.23 -6.04
N PRO A 81 31.24 4.01 -5.98
CA PRO A 81 30.25 4.94 -6.51
C PRO A 81 30.22 6.26 -5.74
N VAL A 82 30.63 6.28 -4.46
CA VAL A 82 30.73 7.51 -3.67
C VAL A 82 31.91 8.36 -4.17
N TYR A 83 33.05 7.72 -4.43
CA TYR A 83 34.18 8.42 -5.05
C TYR A 83 33.85 8.90 -6.46
N PHE A 84 33.14 8.07 -7.26
CA PHE A 84 32.66 8.46 -8.59
C PHE A 84 31.78 9.71 -8.54
N ALA A 85 30.88 9.79 -7.55
CA ALA A 85 30.01 10.95 -7.37
C ALA A 85 30.78 12.26 -7.25
N SER A 86 32.00 12.25 -6.67
CA SER A 86 32.85 13.45 -6.58
C SER A 86 33.32 13.98 -7.93
N LYS A 87 33.23 13.16 -8.99
CA LYS A 87 33.54 13.55 -10.38
C LYS A 87 32.35 14.09 -11.15
N CYS A 88 31.13 13.92 -10.59
CA CYS A 88 29.88 14.40 -11.18
C CYS A 88 29.66 15.88 -10.88
N PHE A 89 28.88 16.52 -11.75
CA PHE A 89 28.43 17.89 -11.55
C PHE A 89 26.90 17.91 -11.48
N LEU A 90 26.37 18.73 -10.59
CA LEU A 90 24.95 18.88 -10.37
C LEU A 90 24.53 20.32 -10.58
N MET A 91 23.32 20.50 -11.14
CA MET A 91 22.69 21.82 -11.19
C MET A 91 22.18 22.17 -9.79
N THR A 92 22.64 23.28 -9.26
CA THR A 92 22.25 23.84 -7.96
C THR A 92 21.60 25.21 -8.17
N PRO A 93 20.96 25.81 -7.14
CA PRO A 93 20.46 27.18 -7.22
C PRO A 93 21.56 28.21 -7.61
N GLU A 94 22.82 27.88 -7.41
CA GLU A 94 23.97 28.73 -7.76
C GLU A 94 24.60 28.36 -9.12
N GLY A 95 23.98 27.48 -9.89
CA GLY A 95 24.49 26.96 -11.16
C GLY A 95 25.11 25.57 -11.04
N LEU A 96 25.90 25.20 -12.07
CA LEU A 96 26.56 23.90 -12.13
C LEU A 96 27.70 23.82 -11.13
N LYS A 97 27.64 22.89 -10.18
CA LYS A 97 28.66 22.71 -9.13
C LYS A 97 29.10 21.24 -9.06
N PRO A 98 30.33 20.97 -8.57
CA PRO A 98 30.73 19.61 -8.24
C PRO A 98 29.75 18.98 -7.25
N CYS A 99 29.47 17.68 -7.42
CA CYS A 99 28.61 16.94 -6.53
C CYS A 99 29.25 16.78 -5.15
N VAL A 100 28.56 17.27 -4.12
CA VAL A 100 28.91 17.02 -2.72
C VAL A 100 27.74 16.25 -2.10
N LEU A 101 27.96 14.96 -1.83
CA LEU A 101 26.96 14.11 -1.22
C LEU A 101 26.77 14.42 0.27
N ARG A 102 25.55 14.26 0.74
CA ARG A 102 25.18 14.27 2.16
C ARG A 102 25.37 12.88 2.75
N ASP A 103 25.54 12.76 4.06
CA ASP A 103 25.81 11.49 4.73
C ASP A 103 24.79 10.40 4.34
N TYR A 104 23.51 10.69 4.42
CA TYR A 104 22.47 9.73 4.04
C TYR A 104 22.47 9.36 2.53
N GLN A 105 23.00 10.22 1.66
CA GLN A 105 23.18 9.91 0.22
C GLN A 105 24.37 8.97 0.00
N ILE A 106 25.40 9.11 0.81
CA ILE A 106 26.54 8.18 0.86
C ILE A 106 26.04 6.80 1.32
N ASP A 107 25.29 6.77 2.41
CA ASP A 107 24.72 5.54 2.95
C ASP A 107 23.82 4.84 1.93
N TYR A 108 22.98 5.61 1.22
CA TYR A 108 22.11 5.06 0.18
C TYR A 108 22.88 4.52 -1.04
N LEU A 109 23.96 5.21 -1.49
CA LEU A 109 24.80 4.69 -2.57
C LEU A 109 25.51 3.38 -2.17
N ASN A 110 25.99 3.28 -0.94
CA ASN A 110 26.58 2.07 -0.41
C ASN A 110 25.55 0.94 -0.32
N LEU A 111 24.34 1.24 0.16
CA LEU A 111 23.25 0.27 0.21
C LEU A 111 22.92 -0.28 -1.18
N LEU A 112 22.80 0.58 -2.20
CA LEU A 112 22.57 0.18 -3.59
C LEU A 112 23.70 -0.69 -4.14
N LYS A 113 24.95 -0.41 -3.79
CA LYS A 113 26.11 -1.19 -4.21
C LYS A 113 26.16 -2.57 -3.58
N GLU A 114 25.80 -2.67 -2.30
CA GLU A 114 25.96 -3.88 -1.48
C GLU A 114 24.76 -4.84 -1.57
N ASN A 115 23.59 -4.34 -1.99
CA ASN A 115 22.35 -5.12 -1.97
C ASN A 115 21.65 -5.08 -3.32
N ASN A 116 21.26 -6.26 -3.80
CA ASN A 116 20.55 -6.42 -5.07
C ASN A 116 19.10 -5.95 -5.02
N PHE A 117 18.47 -5.97 -3.84
CA PHE A 117 17.09 -5.58 -3.65
C PHE A 117 17.01 -4.51 -2.56
N THR A 118 16.59 -3.30 -2.94
CA THR A 118 16.52 -2.17 -2.02
C THR A 118 15.18 -1.46 -2.12
N ILE A 119 14.69 -0.96 -0.99
CA ILE A 119 13.47 -0.16 -0.94
C ILE A 119 13.70 1.11 -0.12
N PHE A 120 13.54 2.27 -0.77
CA PHE A 120 13.85 3.57 -0.19
C PHE A 120 12.60 4.43 0.01
N ARG A 121 12.29 4.70 1.26
CA ARG A 121 11.25 5.64 1.68
C ARG A 121 11.90 6.98 2.03
N ALA A 122 11.55 8.03 1.30
CA ALA A 122 12.15 9.35 1.48
C ALA A 122 11.11 10.46 1.54
N CYS A 123 11.38 11.49 2.31
CA CYS A 123 10.65 12.74 2.22
C CYS A 123 10.92 13.44 0.88
N ARG A 124 10.04 14.36 0.50
CA ARG A 124 10.26 15.20 -0.70
C ARG A 124 11.53 16.03 -0.58
N GLN A 125 12.20 16.27 -1.72
CA GLN A 125 13.44 17.03 -1.83
C GLN A 125 14.65 16.42 -1.10
N SER A 126 14.63 15.14 -0.79
CA SER A 126 15.79 14.41 -0.22
C SER A 126 16.94 14.19 -1.19
N GLY A 127 16.73 14.44 -2.49
CA GLY A 127 17.74 14.16 -3.52
C GLY A 127 17.79 12.70 -3.94
N LYS A 128 16.78 11.88 -3.60
CA LYS A 128 16.71 10.45 -3.96
C LYS A 128 16.97 10.19 -5.44
N SER A 129 16.26 10.90 -6.34
CA SER A 129 16.41 10.73 -7.80
C SER A 129 17.81 11.13 -8.29
N THR A 130 18.46 12.13 -7.67
CA THR A 130 19.83 12.54 -8.02
C THR A 130 20.83 11.45 -7.63
N THR A 131 20.73 10.92 -6.42
CA THR A 131 21.61 9.84 -5.94
C THR A 131 21.41 8.56 -6.76
N THR A 132 20.18 8.23 -7.11
CA THR A 132 19.89 7.09 -7.99
C THR A 132 20.43 7.31 -9.41
N ALA A 133 20.37 8.54 -9.96
CA ALA A 133 20.96 8.84 -11.25
C ALA A 133 22.49 8.65 -11.26
N ILE A 134 23.17 9.01 -10.16
CA ILE A 134 24.62 8.75 -10.00
C ILE A 134 24.88 7.24 -10.03
N PHE A 135 24.11 6.46 -9.28
CA PHE A 135 24.25 5.00 -9.26
C PHE A 135 24.01 4.38 -10.64
N CYS A 136 22.93 4.77 -11.33
CA CYS A 136 22.63 4.29 -12.67
C CYS A 136 23.76 4.60 -13.66
N LEU A 137 24.30 5.83 -13.63
CA LEU A 137 25.41 6.23 -14.48
C LEU A 137 26.67 5.42 -14.17
N TRP A 138 26.97 5.22 -12.88
CA TRP A 138 28.09 4.40 -12.44
C TRP A 138 27.95 2.96 -12.94
N VAL A 139 26.78 2.34 -12.83
CA VAL A 139 26.53 0.97 -13.29
C VAL A 139 26.82 0.84 -14.79
N ILE A 140 26.24 1.70 -15.64
CA ILE A 140 26.37 1.58 -17.11
C ILE A 140 27.72 2.00 -17.65
N LEU A 141 28.51 2.79 -16.91
CA LEU A 141 29.85 3.18 -17.32
C LEU A 141 30.92 2.12 -17.00
N PHE A 142 30.80 1.45 -15.85
CA PHE A 142 31.86 0.58 -15.34
C PHE A 142 31.55 -0.93 -15.45
N ASN A 143 30.35 -1.28 -15.90
CA ASN A 143 29.99 -2.68 -16.22
C ASN A 143 29.78 -2.81 -17.74
N VAL A 144 29.99 -4.02 -18.25
CA VAL A 144 29.73 -4.37 -19.64
C VAL A 144 28.44 -5.15 -19.77
N ASP A 145 27.80 -5.13 -20.93
CA ASP A 145 26.61 -5.92 -21.25
C ASP A 145 25.46 -5.72 -20.24
N THR A 146 25.31 -4.50 -19.73
CA THR A 146 24.35 -4.21 -18.65
C THR A 146 23.21 -3.34 -19.17
N ALA A 147 21.98 -3.87 -19.12
CA ALA A 147 20.77 -3.17 -19.50
C ALA A 147 19.97 -2.73 -18.28
N GLY A 148 19.71 -1.43 -18.16
CA GLY A 148 18.91 -0.81 -17.11
C GLY A 148 17.56 -0.34 -17.63
N LEU A 149 16.54 -0.37 -16.74
CA LEU A 149 15.22 0.21 -16.99
C LEU A 149 14.80 1.09 -15.82
N ILE A 150 14.36 2.30 -16.12
CA ILE A 150 13.73 3.21 -15.17
C ILE A 150 12.24 3.23 -15.47
N LEU A 151 11.42 2.85 -14.50
CA LEU A 151 9.98 3.00 -14.54
C LEU A 151 9.54 4.05 -13.53
N SER A 152 8.71 4.98 -13.98
CA SER A 152 8.15 6.02 -13.13
C SER A 152 6.65 6.14 -13.37
N LYS A 153 5.92 6.70 -12.38
CA LYS A 153 4.46 6.90 -12.46
C LYS A 153 3.99 7.60 -13.75
N SER A 154 4.88 8.35 -14.41
CA SER A 154 4.58 9.02 -15.69
C SER A 154 5.83 9.13 -16.55
N GLY A 155 5.64 9.19 -17.87
CA GLY A 155 6.73 9.33 -18.83
C GLY A 155 7.63 10.55 -18.56
N PRO A 156 7.10 11.76 -18.31
CA PRO A 156 7.91 12.93 -17.98
C PRO A 156 8.81 12.75 -16.76
N ALA A 157 8.35 12.05 -15.71
CA ALA A 157 9.15 11.83 -14.50
C ALA A 157 10.35 10.92 -14.75
N GLY A 158 10.18 9.86 -15.56
CA GLY A 158 11.28 8.99 -15.96
C GLY A 158 12.30 9.70 -16.86
N VAL A 159 11.81 10.54 -17.78
CA VAL A 159 12.67 11.38 -18.64
C VAL A 159 13.46 12.38 -17.80
N ASP A 160 12.88 12.96 -16.75
CA ASP A 160 13.59 13.88 -15.84
C ASP A 160 14.76 13.19 -15.10
N LEU A 161 14.53 11.95 -14.62
CA LEU A 161 15.60 11.17 -14.00
C LEU A 161 16.73 10.84 -15.00
N LEU A 162 16.36 10.44 -16.22
CA LEU A 162 17.34 10.16 -17.29
C LEU A 162 18.08 11.43 -17.72
N SER A 163 17.42 12.60 -17.70
CA SER A 163 18.07 13.89 -18.01
C SER A 163 19.15 14.25 -16.99
N LYS A 164 18.91 14.02 -15.70
CA LYS A 164 19.94 14.25 -14.66
C LYS A 164 21.17 13.38 -14.91
N LEU A 165 20.98 12.12 -15.29
CA LEU A 165 22.06 11.21 -15.64
C LEU A 165 22.84 11.71 -16.86
N LYS A 166 22.14 12.23 -17.90
CA LYS A 166 22.77 12.83 -19.08
C LYS A 166 23.61 14.06 -18.73
N ASP A 167 23.08 14.96 -17.92
CA ASP A 167 23.78 16.16 -17.50
C ASP A 167 25.06 15.83 -16.73
N MET A 168 25.03 14.81 -15.87
CA MET A 168 26.23 14.31 -15.20
C MET A 168 27.23 13.77 -16.19
N TYR A 169 26.82 12.88 -17.12
CA TYR A 169 27.70 12.31 -18.12
C TYR A 169 28.38 13.39 -19.00
N LEU A 170 27.63 14.39 -19.46
CA LEU A 170 28.16 15.46 -20.29
C LEU A 170 29.33 16.20 -19.61
N ASN A 171 29.30 16.33 -18.30
CA ASN A 171 30.27 17.05 -17.50
C ASN A 171 31.38 16.18 -16.89
N LEU A 172 31.39 14.85 -17.14
CA LEU A 172 32.45 13.98 -16.68
C LEU A 172 33.78 14.26 -17.43
N PRO A 173 34.94 14.01 -16.80
CA PRO A 173 36.23 13.95 -17.48
C PRO A 173 36.23 12.88 -18.58
N TYR A 174 36.94 13.13 -19.67
CA TYR A 174 36.98 12.21 -20.82
C TYR A 174 37.46 10.80 -20.46
N TYR A 175 38.41 10.67 -19.53
CA TYR A 175 38.94 9.37 -19.12
C TYR A 175 37.95 8.47 -18.42
N LEU A 176 36.80 9.01 -17.99
CA LEU A 176 35.68 8.24 -17.39
C LEU A 176 34.57 7.92 -18.41
N LYS A 177 34.57 8.53 -19.59
CA LYS A 177 33.51 8.38 -20.58
C LYS A 177 33.70 7.14 -21.44
N CYS A 178 32.61 6.45 -21.75
CA CYS A 178 32.50 5.48 -22.84
C CYS A 178 32.04 6.17 -24.11
N GLY A 179 32.28 5.56 -25.29
CA GLY A 179 31.74 6.05 -26.55
C GLY A 179 30.22 5.91 -26.59
N THR A 180 29.55 6.88 -27.17
CA THR A 180 28.09 6.99 -27.17
C THR A 180 27.47 6.31 -28.39
N MET A 181 26.72 5.24 -28.20
CA MET A 181 25.98 4.50 -29.22
C MET A 181 24.54 5.02 -29.40
N LYS A 182 23.86 5.30 -28.31
CA LYS A 182 22.47 5.79 -28.28
C LYS A 182 22.39 7.02 -27.37
N TRP A 183 21.70 8.05 -27.85
CA TRP A 183 21.50 9.28 -27.10
C TRP A 183 20.22 9.96 -27.55
N ASN A 184 19.09 9.55 -26.96
CA ASN A 184 17.79 10.11 -27.27
C ASN A 184 17.00 10.39 -25.97
N GLN A 185 15.80 10.92 -26.08
CA GLN A 185 15.00 11.34 -24.91
C GLN A 185 14.73 10.21 -23.91
N HIS A 186 14.63 8.97 -24.37
CA HIS A 186 14.20 7.82 -23.58
C HIS A 186 15.30 6.78 -23.32
N GLU A 187 16.48 6.93 -23.95
CA GLU A 187 17.53 5.92 -23.85
C GLU A 187 18.93 6.54 -23.97
N ILE A 188 19.87 5.96 -23.22
CA ILE A 188 21.30 6.16 -23.36
C ILE A 188 21.94 4.78 -23.52
N GLY A 189 22.90 4.67 -24.46
CA GLY A 189 23.68 3.44 -24.64
C GLY A 189 25.11 3.77 -25.01
N PHE A 190 26.05 2.92 -24.56
CA PHE A 190 27.47 3.07 -24.71
C PHE A 190 28.11 1.91 -25.47
N ASP A 191 29.33 2.09 -25.92
CA ASP A 191 30.13 1.12 -26.68
C ASP A 191 30.67 -0.05 -25.83
N ASN A 192 30.51 -0.01 -24.51
CA ASN A 192 30.67 -1.16 -23.62
C ASN A 192 29.42 -2.08 -23.59
N ASN A 193 28.51 -1.91 -24.54
CA ASN A 193 27.26 -2.62 -24.69
C ASN A 193 26.27 -2.44 -23.52
N SER A 194 26.48 -1.41 -22.68
CA SER A 194 25.56 -1.10 -21.57
C SER A 194 24.65 0.06 -21.96
N SER A 195 23.40 -0.02 -21.48
CA SER A 195 22.38 0.99 -21.75
C SER A 195 21.41 1.16 -20.58
N ILE A 196 20.71 2.28 -20.58
CA ILE A 196 19.58 2.53 -19.69
C ILE A 196 18.47 3.23 -20.46
N ALA A 197 17.26 2.71 -20.30
CA ALA A 197 16.05 3.27 -20.89
C ALA A 197 15.07 3.70 -19.82
N THR A 198 14.10 4.55 -20.18
CA THR A 198 12.99 4.93 -19.33
C THR A 198 11.66 4.71 -20.02
N GLU A 199 10.68 4.22 -19.27
CA GLU A 199 9.30 4.02 -19.71
C GLU A 199 8.33 4.51 -18.64
N SER A 200 7.09 4.79 -19.08
CA SER A 200 5.98 4.98 -18.17
C SER A 200 5.61 3.66 -17.52
N PHE A 201 5.24 3.70 -16.26
CA PHE A 201 4.73 2.54 -15.56
C PHE A 201 3.46 1.99 -16.24
N SER A 202 3.43 0.68 -16.43
CA SER A 202 2.25 -0.07 -16.89
C SER A 202 2.40 -1.55 -16.49
N PRO A 203 1.33 -2.35 -16.46
CA PRO A 203 1.39 -3.77 -16.11
C PRO A 203 2.34 -4.62 -16.98
N THR A 204 2.66 -4.13 -18.19
CA THR A 204 3.50 -4.82 -19.17
C THR A 204 4.82 -4.11 -19.45
N ALA A 205 5.13 -3.02 -18.72
CA ALA A 205 6.37 -2.28 -18.92
C ALA A 205 7.59 -3.16 -18.67
N GLY A 206 8.54 -3.18 -19.63
CA GLY A 206 9.74 -4.00 -19.54
C GLY A 206 9.57 -5.47 -19.95
N LEU A 207 8.37 -5.97 -20.24
CA LEU A 207 8.18 -7.33 -20.75
C LEU A 207 8.90 -7.53 -22.11
N GLY A 208 9.55 -8.68 -22.26
CA GLY A 208 10.30 -9.03 -23.47
C GLY A 208 11.69 -8.35 -23.57
N LYS A 209 12.12 -7.61 -22.55
CA LYS A 209 13.46 -7.01 -22.47
C LYS A 209 14.36 -7.78 -21.50
N THR A 210 15.64 -7.84 -21.84
CA THR A 210 16.66 -8.27 -20.86
C THR A 210 16.96 -7.09 -19.96
N ILE A 211 16.69 -7.20 -18.66
CA ILE A 211 16.90 -6.13 -17.69
C ILE A 211 17.80 -6.64 -16.59
N ASN A 212 18.98 -6.07 -16.42
CA ASN A 212 19.93 -6.41 -15.36
C ASN A 212 19.68 -5.56 -14.12
N PHE A 213 19.26 -4.29 -14.27
CA PHE A 213 18.83 -3.49 -13.12
C PHE A 213 17.56 -2.68 -13.42
N LEU A 214 16.66 -2.68 -12.46
CA LEU A 214 15.36 -2.04 -12.53
C LEU A 214 15.23 -0.98 -11.44
N ILE A 215 14.89 0.23 -11.84
CA ILE A 215 14.61 1.35 -10.95
C ILE A 215 13.11 1.66 -11.01
N LEU A 216 12.42 1.56 -9.87
CA LEU A 216 11.01 1.93 -9.71
C LEU A 216 10.94 3.25 -8.95
N ASP A 217 10.75 4.37 -9.68
CA ASP A 217 10.67 5.71 -9.09
C ASP A 217 9.22 6.13 -8.86
N GLU A 218 8.96 6.72 -7.70
CA GLU A 218 7.64 7.13 -7.22
C GLU A 218 6.63 5.96 -7.23
N PHE A 219 7.08 4.76 -6.86
CA PHE A 219 6.32 3.51 -6.94
C PHE A 219 5.01 3.54 -6.16
N ALA A 220 4.99 4.18 -4.97
CA ALA A 220 3.77 4.34 -4.18
C ALA A 220 2.67 5.18 -4.86
N TRP A 221 3.00 5.89 -5.95
CA TRP A 221 2.10 6.76 -6.69
C TRP A 221 1.63 6.16 -8.02
N CYS A 222 2.05 4.94 -8.33
CA CYS A 222 1.57 4.20 -9.49
C CYS A 222 0.15 3.67 -9.23
N PRO A 223 -0.67 3.45 -10.29
CA PRO A 223 -2.04 2.96 -10.13
C PRO A 223 -2.06 1.59 -9.41
N PRO A 224 -2.84 1.41 -8.35
CA PRO A 224 -2.80 0.20 -7.51
C PRO A 224 -3.05 -1.10 -8.28
N ASN A 225 -4.07 -1.13 -9.14
CA ASN A 225 -4.40 -2.32 -9.93
C ASN A 225 -3.29 -2.75 -10.90
N ASP A 226 -2.54 -1.76 -11.42
CA ASP A 226 -1.46 -2.01 -12.37
C ASP A 226 -0.18 -2.47 -11.66
N VAL A 227 0.01 -2.01 -10.41
CA VAL A 227 1.23 -2.26 -9.62
C VAL A 227 1.38 -3.74 -9.29
N GLU A 228 0.32 -4.42 -8.90
CA GLU A 228 0.37 -5.83 -8.54
C GLU A 228 0.62 -6.71 -9.76
N LEU A 229 -0.13 -6.47 -10.85
CA LEU A 229 0.07 -7.18 -12.12
C LEU A 229 1.49 -6.98 -12.65
N PHE A 230 2.00 -5.75 -12.58
CA PHE A 230 3.38 -5.45 -12.95
C PHE A 230 4.37 -6.24 -12.09
N TYR A 231 4.20 -6.21 -10.79
CA TYR A 231 5.10 -6.86 -9.85
C TYR A 231 5.17 -8.37 -10.08
N GLN A 232 4.03 -9.00 -10.30
CA GLN A 232 3.93 -10.43 -10.60
C GLN A 232 4.55 -10.79 -11.96
N ASN A 233 4.41 -9.93 -12.98
CA ASN A 233 4.85 -10.22 -14.34
C ASN A 233 6.32 -9.87 -14.60
N VAL A 234 6.80 -8.75 -14.07
CA VAL A 234 8.11 -8.16 -14.45
C VAL A 234 9.21 -8.53 -13.47
N ILE A 235 8.95 -8.55 -12.16
CA ILE A 235 9.99 -8.87 -11.18
C ILE A 235 10.58 -10.26 -11.39
N PRO A 236 9.81 -11.34 -11.64
CA PRO A 236 10.39 -12.65 -11.95
C PRO A 236 11.32 -12.62 -13.17
N THR A 237 10.99 -11.85 -14.21
CA THR A 237 11.83 -11.72 -15.42
C THR A 237 13.18 -11.07 -15.10
N VAL A 238 13.21 -10.03 -14.27
CA VAL A 238 14.45 -9.36 -13.83
C VAL A 238 15.29 -10.30 -12.97
N THR A 239 14.66 -11.02 -12.03
CA THR A 239 15.38 -11.89 -11.08
C THR A 239 16.03 -13.11 -11.71
N THR A 240 15.69 -13.47 -12.95
CA THR A 240 16.37 -14.53 -13.69
C THR A 240 17.78 -14.14 -14.19
N GLN A 241 18.09 -12.84 -14.20
CA GLN A 241 19.39 -12.37 -14.66
C GLN A 241 20.44 -12.50 -13.53
N PRO A 242 21.70 -12.90 -13.88
CA PRO A 242 22.79 -12.87 -12.92
C PRO A 242 23.01 -11.45 -12.39
N ASN A 243 23.16 -11.32 -11.09
CA ASN A 243 23.36 -10.01 -10.44
C ASN A 243 22.24 -8.98 -10.72
N ALA A 244 21.01 -9.46 -10.84
CA ALA A 244 19.86 -8.57 -10.99
C ALA A 244 19.73 -7.59 -9.83
N HIS A 245 19.51 -6.31 -10.13
CA HIS A 245 19.24 -5.28 -9.13
C HIS A 245 17.83 -4.71 -9.29
N VAL A 246 17.13 -4.58 -8.18
CA VAL A 246 15.82 -3.90 -8.12
C VAL A 246 15.87 -2.85 -7.01
N ALA A 247 15.76 -1.58 -7.38
CA ALA A 247 15.70 -0.48 -6.44
C ALA A 247 14.33 0.21 -6.54
N ILE A 248 13.54 0.10 -5.49
CA ILE A 248 12.24 0.74 -5.35
C ILE A 248 12.43 2.01 -4.53
N MET A 249 11.95 3.15 -5.03
CA MET A 249 12.03 4.40 -4.28
C MET A 249 10.75 5.20 -4.41
N SER A 250 10.28 5.75 -3.28
CA SER A 250 9.08 6.59 -3.25
C SER A 250 9.03 7.51 -2.03
N THR A 251 8.24 8.56 -2.15
CA THR A 251 7.56 9.14 -0.98
C THR A 251 6.38 8.23 -0.63
N GLN A 252 5.95 8.25 0.63
CA GLN A 252 4.80 7.44 1.07
C GLN A 252 3.49 7.96 0.44
N ASN A 253 2.61 7.02 0.15
CA ASN A 253 1.26 7.29 -0.33
C ASN A 253 0.32 6.14 0.04
N GLY A 254 -0.38 6.24 1.18
CA GLY A 254 -1.29 5.21 1.65
C GLY A 254 -0.62 3.88 2.04
N PHE A 255 -1.44 2.84 2.20
CA PHE A 255 -1.04 1.50 2.62
C PHE A 255 -1.03 0.51 1.44
N ASN A 256 -0.46 0.89 0.32
CA ASN A 256 -0.38 0.15 -0.93
C ASN A 256 0.76 -0.91 -0.96
N LEU A 257 1.04 -1.49 -2.14
CA LEU A 257 2.10 -2.49 -2.29
C LEU A 257 3.48 -1.97 -1.86
N PHE A 258 3.79 -0.68 -2.07
CA PHE A 258 5.03 -0.08 -1.56
C PHE A 258 5.12 -0.17 -0.03
N TYR A 259 4.03 0.12 0.68
CA TYR A 259 3.95 -0.05 2.13
C TYR A 259 4.19 -1.50 2.54
N LYS A 260 3.51 -2.46 1.90
CA LYS A 260 3.64 -3.90 2.19
C LYS A 260 5.09 -4.37 2.02
N LEU A 261 5.71 -4.01 0.90
CA LEU A 261 7.11 -4.36 0.63
C LEU A 261 8.07 -3.70 1.63
N PHE A 262 7.83 -2.43 1.96
CA PHE A 262 8.65 -1.70 2.93
C PHE A 262 8.52 -2.29 4.34
N LYS A 263 7.31 -2.60 4.76
CA LYS A 263 7.02 -3.23 6.05
C LYS A 263 7.66 -4.62 6.13
N GLY A 264 7.51 -5.43 5.09
CA GLY A 264 8.17 -6.74 4.99
C GLY A 264 9.71 -6.64 5.02
N ALA A 265 10.30 -5.58 4.47
CA ALA A 265 11.74 -5.34 4.57
C ALA A 265 12.16 -5.03 6.02
N GLN A 266 11.41 -4.19 6.74
CA GLN A 266 11.65 -3.89 8.15
C GLN A 266 11.49 -5.12 9.06
N GLU A 267 10.53 -5.98 8.76
CA GLU A 267 10.24 -7.23 9.49
C GLU A 267 11.09 -8.41 9.03
N HIS A 268 11.95 -8.20 8.01
CA HIS A 268 12.78 -9.24 7.39
C HIS A 268 11.98 -10.42 6.82
N THR A 269 10.75 -10.18 6.37
CA THR A 269 9.87 -11.17 5.74
C THR A 269 10.00 -11.22 4.22
N ASN A 270 10.77 -10.29 3.62
CA ASN A 270 11.11 -10.29 2.21
C ASN A 270 12.61 -10.03 1.97
N VAL A 271 13.04 -10.03 0.71
CA VAL A 271 14.46 -9.90 0.31
C VAL A 271 14.97 -8.46 0.27
N TYR A 272 14.10 -7.47 0.39
CA TYR A 272 14.49 -6.06 0.28
C TYR A 272 15.23 -5.59 1.53
N LYS A 273 16.19 -4.65 1.31
CA LYS A 273 16.79 -3.86 2.37
C LYS A 273 16.16 -2.47 2.36
N ASP A 274 15.57 -2.10 3.49
CA ASP A 274 14.92 -0.82 3.66
C ASP A 274 15.90 0.31 3.95
N PHE A 275 15.54 1.50 3.48
CA PHE A 275 16.23 2.73 3.79
C PHE A 275 15.23 3.87 3.97
N THR A 276 15.47 4.73 4.95
CA THR A 276 14.56 5.86 5.25
C THR A 276 15.34 7.15 5.43
N VAL A 277 14.83 8.22 4.84
CA VAL A 277 15.33 9.59 5.06
C VAL A 277 14.17 10.50 5.44
N ASP A 278 14.23 10.98 6.66
CA ASP A 278 13.25 11.89 7.25
C ASP A 278 13.55 13.35 6.92
N TRP A 279 12.55 14.22 7.07
CA TRP A 279 12.64 15.63 6.71
C TRP A 279 13.72 16.40 7.45
N TRP A 280 14.03 16.06 8.69
CA TRP A 280 15.08 16.74 9.51
C TRP A 280 16.50 16.37 9.09
N GLN A 281 16.71 15.28 8.37
CA GLN A 281 18.01 14.88 7.81
C GLN A 281 18.32 15.67 6.53
N VAL A 282 17.31 16.25 5.88
CA VAL A 282 17.43 16.93 4.60
C VAL A 282 17.65 18.43 4.83
N PRO A 283 18.79 18.99 4.47
CA PRO A 283 19.00 20.44 4.59
C PRO A 283 18.18 21.22 3.55
N GLN A 284 17.90 22.47 3.85
CA GLN A 284 17.34 23.45 2.96
C GLN A 284 18.38 24.48 2.54
N PHE A 285 18.26 25.02 1.32
CA PHE A 285 19.09 26.13 0.89
C PHE A 285 18.43 27.44 1.34
N ASN A 286 19.16 28.22 2.14
CA ASN A 286 18.73 29.55 2.55
C ASN A 286 19.17 30.57 1.48
N LEU A 287 18.22 31.25 0.85
CA LEU A 287 18.47 32.21 -0.21
C LEU A 287 19.15 33.50 0.30
N GLU A 288 18.94 33.85 1.58
CA GLU A 288 19.52 35.06 2.19
C GLU A 288 21.00 34.85 2.55
N THR A 289 21.28 33.75 3.25
CA THR A 289 22.63 33.39 3.70
C THR A 289 23.44 32.69 2.58
N ARG A 290 22.78 32.20 1.53
CA ARG A 290 23.34 31.35 0.45
C ARG A 290 24.05 30.10 0.99
N GLN A 291 23.52 29.54 2.09
CA GLN A 291 24.07 28.34 2.73
C GLN A 291 23.01 27.25 2.85
N TRP A 292 23.48 26.01 2.93
CA TRP A 292 22.64 24.86 3.25
C TRP A 292 22.51 24.75 4.78
N GLU A 293 21.30 24.86 5.28
CA GLU A 293 20.96 24.85 6.69
C GLU A 293 20.12 23.62 7.04
N LYS A 294 20.27 23.09 8.27
CA LYS A 294 19.42 22.01 8.77
C LYS A 294 17.97 22.49 8.88
N ARG A 295 17.02 21.63 8.51
CA ARG A 295 15.60 21.86 8.80
C ARG A 295 15.37 21.69 10.30
N THR A 296 14.78 22.70 10.93
CA THR A 296 14.48 22.75 12.36
C THR A 296 12.97 22.60 12.60
N ASN A 297 12.55 22.50 13.87
CA ASN A 297 11.13 22.54 14.21
C ASN A 297 10.47 23.87 13.79
N GLU A 298 11.19 24.98 13.82
CA GLU A 298 10.69 26.28 13.32
C GLU A 298 10.41 26.23 11.81
N TRP A 299 11.30 25.57 11.04
CA TRP A 299 11.05 25.33 9.63
C TRP A 299 9.81 24.45 9.44
N ARG A 300 9.65 23.38 10.24
CA ARG A 300 8.44 22.52 10.21
C ARG A 300 7.18 23.35 10.46
N ASP A 301 7.17 24.14 11.52
CA ASP A 301 6.00 24.94 11.93
C ASP A 301 5.65 26.00 10.87
N LYS A 302 6.67 26.62 10.24
CA LYS A 302 6.49 27.49 9.08
C LYS A 302 5.85 26.75 7.91
N MET A 303 6.32 25.54 7.60
CA MET A 303 5.76 24.75 6.52
C MET A 303 4.33 24.27 6.82
N ILE A 304 4.01 23.93 8.07
CA ILE A 304 2.65 23.63 8.52
C ILE A 304 1.75 24.84 8.27
N GLY A 305 2.20 26.06 8.61
CA GLY A 305 1.46 27.30 8.33
C GLY A 305 1.22 27.53 6.84
N ILE A 306 2.18 27.19 5.97
CA ILE A 306 2.05 27.32 4.52
C ILE A 306 1.09 26.26 3.94
N LEU A 307 1.17 25.03 4.43
CA LEU A 307 0.36 23.89 3.95
C LEU A 307 -1.04 23.84 4.57
N GLY A 308 -1.28 24.62 5.62
CA GLY A 308 -2.59 24.75 6.27
C GLY A 308 -2.88 23.72 7.35
N SER A 309 -2.11 22.63 7.47
CA SER A 309 -2.27 21.63 8.53
C SER A 309 -1.00 20.82 8.77
N GLU A 310 -0.87 20.28 9.98
CA GLU A 310 0.21 19.35 10.34
C GLU A 310 0.12 18.06 9.51
N GLU A 311 -1.08 17.58 9.21
CA GLU A 311 -1.32 16.41 8.36
C GLU A 311 -0.77 16.63 6.95
N ALA A 312 -1.06 17.78 6.33
CA ALA A 312 -0.52 18.13 5.01
C ALA A 312 1.01 18.19 5.02
N PHE A 313 1.60 18.63 6.14
CA PHE A 313 3.05 18.60 6.31
C PHE A 313 3.59 17.17 6.32
N TYR A 314 3.04 16.27 7.16
CA TYR A 314 3.50 14.90 7.24
C TYR A 314 3.22 14.11 5.96
N TYR A 315 2.19 14.45 5.23
CA TYR A 315 1.93 13.88 3.91
C TYR A 315 3.01 14.22 2.87
N GLN A 316 3.57 15.44 2.93
CA GLN A 316 4.60 15.88 1.98
C GLN A 316 6.03 15.58 2.45
N TYR A 317 6.29 15.74 3.72
CA TYR A 317 7.64 15.71 4.28
C TYR A 317 7.85 14.65 5.34
N GLY A 318 6.79 14.08 5.89
CA GLY A 318 6.87 12.99 6.84
C GLY A 318 7.29 11.68 6.18
N THR A 319 7.68 10.71 6.98
CA THR A 319 7.98 9.34 6.56
C THR A 319 7.06 8.32 7.25
N ARG A 320 5.98 8.80 7.87
CA ARG A 320 4.94 7.92 8.41
C ARG A 320 3.95 7.61 7.32
N PHE A 321 3.70 6.34 7.09
CA PHE A 321 2.56 5.93 6.28
C PHE A 321 1.28 6.39 6.95
N ALA A 322 0.40 6.96 6.19
CA ALA A 322 -0.91 7.40 6.64
C ALA A 322 -1.90 7.09 5.52
N ALA A 323 -3.16 6.88 5.87
CA ALA A 323 -4.23 6.72 4.89
C ALA A 323 -4.23 7.88 3.89
N SER A 324 -4.66 7.60 2.66
CA SER A 324 -4.76 8.63 1.64
C SER A 324 -5.82 9.68 2.02
N ASN A 325 -5.80 10.84 1.37
CA ASN A 325 -6.84 11.87 1.58
C ASN A 325 -8.19 11.46 1.00
N ASP A 326 -8.22 10.41 0.18
CA ASP A 326 -9.40 9.91 -0.51
C ASP A 326 -10.06 8.75 0.25
N CYS A 327 -9.56 8.39 1.45
CA CYS A 327 -10.18 7.39 2.32
C CYS A 327 -11.57 7.81 2.79
N LEU A 328 -12.39 6.81 3.09
CA LEU A 328 -13.76 7.01 3.58
C LEU A 328 -13.82 7.92 4.82
N VAL A 329 -12.89 7.75 5.76
CA VAL A 329 -12.83 8.49 7.02
C VAL A 329 -11.52 9.25 7.18
N SER A 330 -11.51 10.24 8.09
CA SER A 330 -10.32 11.03 8.39
C SER A 330 -9.21 10.17 9.02
N ARG A 331 -7.96 10.60 8.86
CA ARG A 331 -6.80 9.94 9.47
C ARG A 331 -6.86 9.89 10.99
N GLU A 332 -7.44 10.94 11.58
CA GLU A 332 -7.67 10.98 13.03
C GLU A 332 -8.62 9.88 13.47
N CYS A 333 -9.70 9.66 12.70
CA CYS A 333 -10.66 8.58 12.94
C CYS A 333 -9.97 7.21 12.83
N ILE A 334 -9.15 6.99 11.80
CA ILE A 334 -8.38 5.75 11.62
C ILE A 334 -7.42 5.52 12.80
N SER A 335 -6.71 6.57 13.25
CA SER A 335 -5.82 6.45 14.41
C SER A 335 -6.57 6.05 15.67
N LYS A 336 -7.73 6.65 15.94
CA LYS A 336 -8.58 6.28 17.08
C LYS A 336 -9.10 4.84 17.00
N ILE A 337 -9.44 4.37 15.79
CA ILE A 337 -9.85 2.97 15.57
C ILE A 337 -8.67 2.05 15.86
N ARG A 338 -7.48 2.34 15.35
CA ARG A 338 -6.27 1.55 15.60
C ARG A 338 -5.90 1.43 17.09
N ASP A 339 -6.06 2.51 17.84
CA ASP A 339 -5.80 2.51 19.28
C ASP A 339 -6.76 1.56 20.05
N LYS A 340 -7.90 1.23 19.45
CA LYS A 340 -8.92 0.32 20.01
C LYS A 340 -8.82 -1.12 19.51
N VAL A 341 -7.95 -1.39 18.54
CA VAL A 341 -7.76 -2.73 17.97
C VAL A 341 -7.32 -3.72 19.04
N LYS A 342 -7.91 -4.90 19.03
CA LYS A 342 -7.67 -6.03 19.91
C LYS A 342 -7.16 -7.22 19.13
N LEU A 343 -6.64 -8.20 19.84
CA LEU A 343 -6.29 -9.48 19.24
C LEU A 343 -7.56 -10.28 18.97
N PHE A 344 -7.74 -10.72 17.73
CA PHE A 344 -8.77 -11.68 17.34
C PHE A 344 -8.11 -13.04 17.14
N VAL A 345 -8.66 -14.02 17.81
CA VAL A 345 -8.12 -15.38 17.82
C VAL A 345 -9.19 -16.38 17.37
N ASN A 346 -8.73 -17.45 16.79
CA ASN A 346 -9.57 -18.61 16.53
C ASN A 346 -9.80 -19.30 17.89
N LYS A 347 -10.90 -18.96 18.56
CA LYS A 347 -11.30 -19.56 19.83
C LYS A 347 -12.14 -20.80 19.56
N ASP A 348 -11.77 -21.91 20.15
CA ASP A 348 -12.67 -23.04 20.31
C ASP A 348 -13.76 -22.65 21.34
N ILE A 349 -14.93 -22.29 20.83
CA ILE A 349 -16.11 -22.10 21.68
C ILE A 349 -16.65 -23.49 21.97
N THR A 350 -16.40 -23.97 23.16
CA THR A 350 -16.72 -25.33 23.61
C THR A 350 -18.14 -25.75 23.21
N GLY A 351 -18.24 -26.76 22.36
CA GLY A 351 -19.50 -27.32 21.86
C GLY A 351 -20.00 -26.71 20.55
N LEU A 352 -19.26 -25.81 19.93
CA LEU A 352 -19.57 -25.32 18.58
C LEU A 352 -19.07 -26.33 17.54
N PHE A 353 -20.00 -26.81 16.71
CA PHE A 353 -19.66 -27.67 15.56
C PHE A 353 -19.71 -26.86 14.27
N LEU A 354 -18.56 -26.70 13.64
CA LEU A 354 -18.38 -26.13 12.30
C LEU A 354 -17.52 -27.08 11.49
N ASN A 355 -17.65 -27.08 10.16
CA ASN A 355 -16.77 -27.85 9.27
C ASN A 355 -15.43 -27.13 9.06
N HIS A 356 -15.45 -25.79 9.09
CA HIS A 356 -14.30 -24.93 8.88
C HIS A 356 -14.12 -23.92 10.03
N PRO A 357 -13.89 -24.39 11.28
CA PRO A 357 -13.78 -23.53 12.45
C PRO A 357 -12.57 -22.58 12.38
N GLU A 358 -11.55 -22.93 11.58
CA GLU A 358 -10.36 -22.11 11.35
C GLU A 358 -10.65 -20.73 10.74
N ASN A 359 -11.80 -20.56 10.10
CA ASN A 359 -12.22 -19.31 9.47
C ASN A 359 -12.99 -18.37 10.40
N LEU A 360 -13.30 -18.80 11.64
CA LEU A 360 -14.04 -18.03 12.63
C LEU A 360 -13.11 -17.45 13.69
N PHE A 361 -13.15 -16.13 13.84
CA PHE A 361 -12.31 -15.38 14.77
C PHE A 361 -13.15 -14.58 15.76
N TRP A 362 -12.71 -14.55 17.01
CA TRP A 362 -13.34 -13.80 18.09
C TRP A 362 -12.34 -12.86 18.76
N ASN A 363 -12.83 -11.70 19.21
CA ASN A 363 -12.08 -10.85 20.11
C ASN A 363 -11.64 -11.66 21.34
N GLU A 364 -10.35 -11.65 21.68
CA GLU A 364 -9.79 -12.42 22.80
C GLU A 364 -10.49 -12.10 24.12
N ASP A 365 -10.85 -10.84 24.35
CA ASP A 365 -11.50 -10.35 25.57
C ASP A 365 -13.03 -10.59 25.58
N PHE A 366 -13.63 -11.10 24.49
CA PHE A 366 -15.07 -11.27 24.40
C PHE A 366 -15.58 -12.38 25.33
N ASP A 367 -16.54 -12.02 26.18
CA ASP A 367 -17.22 -12.98 27.05
C ASP A 367 -18.30 -13.76 26.27
N VAL A 368 -17.99 -15.02 25.98
CA VAL A 368 -18.84 -15.93 25.21
C VAL A 368 -20.22 -16.13 25.86
N SER A 369 -20.33 -15.94 27.19
CA SER A 369 -21.63 -16.06 27.89
C SER A 369 -22.66 -15.04 27.39
N LEU A 370 -22.19 -13.91 26.84
CA LEU A 370 -23.05 -12.86 26.25
C LEU A 370 -23.80 -13.32 25.00
N LEU A 371 -23.34 -14.36 24.31
CA LEU A 371 -24.06 -14.93 23.16
C LEU A 371 -25.47 -15.39 23.51
N ASN A 372 -25.72 -15.75 24.79
CA ASN A 372 -27.05 -16.17 25.28
C ASN A 372 -27.94 -15.01 25.70
N THR A 373 -27.38 -13.88 26.07
CA THR A 373 -28.09 -12.78 26.75
C THR A 373 -28.02 -11.46 26.02
N GLY A 374 -26.98 -11.26 25.16
CA GLY A 374 -26.74 -10.06 24.40
C GLY A 374 -27.62 -9.94 23.16
N TYR A 375 -27.55 -8.77 22.54
CA TYR A 375 -28.17 -8.46 21.25
C TYR A 375 -27.12 -8.37 20.17
N PHE A 376 -27.36 -8.97 19.00
CA PHE A 376 -26.38 -9.08 17.96
C PHE A 376 -26.95 -8.70 16.58
N LEU A 377 -26.04 -8.22 15.71
CA LEU A 377 -26.28 -8.01 14.28
C LEU A 377 -25.20 -8.75 13.52
N ILE A 378 -25.58 -9.69 12.66
CA ILE A 378 -24.69 -10.37 11.74
C ILE A 378 -24.86 -9.74 10.36
N LEU A 379 -23.74 -9.31 9.77
CA LEU A 379 -23.66 -8.68 8.46
C LEU A 379 -22.96 -9.63 7.51
N CYS A 380 -23.62 -9.95 6.40
CA CYS A 380 -23.10 -10.93 5.43
C CYS A 380 -22.74 -10.24 4.11
N ASP A 381 -21.50 -10.43 3.66
CA ASP A 381 -21.03 -10.19 2.30
C ASP A 381 -20.59 -11.52 1.70
N LEU A 382 -21.00 -11.81 0.47
CA LEU A 382 -20.98 -13.16 -0.09
C LEU A 382 -20.21 -13.23 -1.40
N ALA A 383 -19.26 -14.15 -1.48
CA ALA A 383 -18.47 -14.46 -2.66
C ALA A 383 -18.67 -15.90 -3.11
N GLU A 384 -18.25 -16.21 -4.33
CA GLU A 384 -18.37 -17.56 -4.90
C GLU A 384 -17.46 -18.57 -4.20
N GLY A 385 -16.30 -18.09 -3.70
CA GLY A 385 -15.22 -18.93 -3.22
C GLY A 385 -14.44 -19.57 -4.40
N GLY A 386 -13.15 -19.35 -4.45
CA GLY A 386 -12.34 -19.87 -5.57
C GLY A 386 -10.87 -19.98 -5.20
N GLY A 387 -10.54 -19.50 -4.01
CA GLY A 387 -9.17 -19.41 -3.54
C GLY A 387 -8.35 -18.31 -4.23
N GLY A 388 -7.10 -18.15 -3.84
CA GLY A 388 -6.19 -17.17 -4.42
C GLY A 388 -6.61 -15.73 -4.13
N GLU A 389 -6.78 -14.92 -5.18
CA GLU A 389 -7.14 -13.49 -5.11
C GLU A 389 -8.66 -13.24 -5.17
N SER A 390 -9.49 -14.28 -5.04
CA SER A 390 -10.96 -14.13 -5.04
C SER A 390 -11.44 -13.37 -3.80
N ASP A 391 -12.57 -12.66 -3.94
CA ASP A 391 -13.25 -12.00 -2.83
C ASP A 391 -13.63 -13.01 -1.74
N TYR A 392 -13.75 -12.53 -0.51
CA TYR A 392 -14.06 -13.36 0.65
C TYR A 392 -15.56 -13.38 0.93
N THR A 393 -16.08 -14.55 1.28
CA THR A 393 -17.33 -14.62 2.02
C THR A 393 -17.08 -14.24 3.47
N VAL A 394 -17.79 -13.23 3.96
CA VAL A 394 -17.64 -12.66 5.30
C VAL A 394 -18.97 -12.68 6.05
N PHE A 395 -18.92 -13.12 7.32
CA PHE A 395 -20.00 -12.93 8.30
C PHE A 395 -19.45 -12.14 9.46
N GLN A 396 -19.74 -10.85 9.53
CA GLN A 396 -19.26 -9.97 10.60
C GLN A 396 -20.26 -9.91 11.74
N ILE A 397 -19.81 -10.14 12.97
CA ILE A 397 -20.65 -10.25 14.16
C ILE A 397 -20.46 -8.99 15.01
N MET A 398 -21.54 -8.22 15.14
CA MET A 398 -21.58 -6.98 15.90
C MET A 398 -22.48 -7.14 17.12
N GLN A 399 -21.98 -6.79 18.30
CA GLN A 399 -22.80 -6.68 19.52
C GLN A 399 -23.51 -5.33 19.56
N LEU A 400 -24.81 -5.34 19.79
CA LEU A 400 -25.62 -4.13 19.95
C LEU A 400 -25.72 -3.76 21.42
N HIS A 401 -25.29 -2.55 21.76
CA HIS A 401 -25.40 -1.98 23.10
C HIS A 401 -26.67 -1.14 23.28
N PRO A 402 -27.16 -0.96 24.53
CA PRO A 402 -28.40 -0.20 24.82
C PRO A 402 -28.37 1.26 24.36
N ASN A 403 -27.18 1.87 24.22
CA ASN A 403 -27.01 3.21 23.68
C ASN A 403 -27.07 3.27 22.13
N GLY A 404 -27.30 2.11 21.49
CA GLY A 404 -27.33 1.98 20.03
C GLY A 404 -25.96 1.80 19.39
N LYS A 405 -24.86 1.73 20.16
CA LYS A 405 -23.53 1.45 19.66
C LYS A 405 -23.42 0.00 19.18
N LEU A 406 -22.72 -0.22 18.10
CA LEU A 406 -22.36 -1.54 17.57
C LEU A 406 -20.87 -1.77 17.78
N GLU A 407 -20.51 -2.88 18.41
CA GLU A 407 -19.12 -3.27 18.67
C GLU A 407 -18.81 -4.59 17.97
N GLN A 408 -17.73 -4.62 17.21
CA GLN A 408 -17.26 -5.84 16.54
C GLN A 408 -16.70 -6.82 17.57
N VAL A 409 -17.29 -8.02 17.62
CA VAL A 409 -16.91 -9.07 18.57
C VAL A 409 -16.38 -10.33 17.91
N GLY A 410 -16.72 -10.57 16.64
CA GLY A 410 -16.23 -11.71 15.87
C GLY A 410 -16.45 -11.54 14.37
N PHE A 411 -15.82 -12.39 13.59
CA PHE A 411 -16.08 -12.54 12.17
C PHE A 411 -15.69 -13.92 11.66
N TYR A 412 -16.40 -14.40 10.64
CA TYR A 412 -16.01 -15.50 9.76
C TYR A 412 -15.52 -14.91 8.46
N ARG A 413 -14.42 -15.43 7.90
CA ARG A 413 -13.86 -14.95 6.62
C ARG A 413 -13.19 -16.09 5.86
N SER A 414 -13.65 -16.39 4.64
CA SER A 414 -13.05 -17.40 3.79
C SER A 414 -13.22 -17.09 2.31
N ASN A 415 -12.19 -17.32 1.51
CA ASN A 415 -12.27 -17.31 0.05
C ASN A 415 -12.02 -18.70 -0.57
N ASN A 416 -11.74 -19.71 0.25
CA ASN A 416 -11.49 -21.09 -0.18
C ASN A 416 -12.72 -21.99 -0.08
N VAL A 417 -13.70 -21.59 0.72
CA VAL A 417 -14.96 -22.32 0.93
C VAL A 417 -15.98 -21.79 -0.06
N ASP A 418 -16.57 -22.67 -0.87
CA ASP A 418 -17.62 -22.29 -1.81
C ASP A 418 -18.88 -21.79 -1.09
N LEU A 419 -19.76 -21.11 -1.84
CA LEU A 419 -20.93 -20.44 -1.26
C LEU A 419 -21.90 -21.41 -0.57
N GLU A 420 -22.07 -22.63 -1.09
CA GLU A 420 -22.96 -23.65 -0.50
C GLU A 420 -22.43 -24.07 0.88
N ASN A 421 -21.16 -24.43 0.97
CA ASN A 421 -20.51 -24.82 2.22
C ASN A 421 -20.38 -23.63 3.18
N ALA A 422 -20.08 -22.42 2.69
CA ALA A 422 -20.09 -21.22 3.53
C ALA A 422 -21.48 -20.91 4.10
N THR A 423 -22.54 -21.18 3.33
CA THR A 423 -23.92 -21.07 3.81
C THR A 423 -24.23 -22.09 4.90
N LEU A 424 -23.71 -23.32 4.77
CA LEU A 424 -23.82 -24.35 5.81
C LEU A 424 -23.11 -23.92 7.09
N GLU A 425 -21.89 -23.36 6.98
CA GLU A 425 -21.16 -22.81 8.14
C GLU A 425 -21.98 -21.70 8.82
N PHE A 426 -22.52 -20.76 8.06
CA PHE A 426 -23.39 -19.72 8.59
C PHE A 426 -24.61 -20.29 9.32
N TRP A 427 -25.29 -21.26 8.71
CA TRP A 427 -26.46 -21.89 9.28
C TRP A 427 -26.12 -22.62 10.60
N LEU A 428 -25.02 -23.39 10.64
CA LEU A 428 -24.51 -24.06 11.84
C LEU A 428 -24.18 -23.04 12.93
N LEU A 429 -23.50 -21.94 12.59
CA LEU A 429 -23.20 -20.85 13.51
C LEU A 429 -24.49 -20.24 14.08
N ALA A 430 -25.43 -19.92 13.20
CA ALA A 430 -26.66 -19.25 13.58
C ALA A 430 -27.54 -20.10 14.51
N ILE A 431 -27.72 -21.40 14.26
CA ILE A 431 -28.55 -22.27 15.09
C ILE A 431 -27.91 -22.61 16.43
N GLN A 432 -26.58 -22.58 16.54
CA GLN A 432 -25.90 -22.94 17.79
C GLN A 432 -25.69 -21.75 18.72
N LEU A 433 -25.37 -20.57 18.15
CA LEU A 433 -24.99 -19.41 18.95
C LEU A 433 -26.09 -18.34 19.02
N PHE A 434 -26.87 -18.18 17.95
CA PHE A 434 -27.76 -17.04 17.79
C PHE A 434 -29.24 -17.44 17.65
N ASP A 435 -29.59 -18.61 18.12
CA ASP A 435 -30.97 -19.09 18.07
C ASP A 435 -31.87 -18.42 19.15
N ASN A 436 -31.95 -17.08 19.07
CA ASN A 436 -32.82 -16.28 19.93
C ASN A 436 -33.34 -15.04 19.20
N ASP A 437 -34.40 -14.41 19.66
CA ASP A 437 -34.99 -13.22 19.03
C ASP A 437 -34.10 -11.96 19.09
N ARG A 438 -32.94 -12.04 19.73
CA ARG A 438 -31.97 -10.94 19.92
C ARG A 438 -30.91 -10.84 18.85
N CYS A 439 -30.94 -11.72 17.85
CA CYS A 439 -30.03 -11.68 16.71
C CYS A 439 -30.76 -11.22 15.46
N MET A 440 -30.20 -10.22 14.81
CA MET A 440 -30.63 -9.74 13.49
C MET A 440 -29.58 -10.12 12.43
N ILE A 441 -30.01 -10.34 11.20
CA ILE A 441 -29.14 -10.71 10.09
C ILE A 441 -29.42 -9.79 8.90
N SER A 442 -28.37 -9.20 8.33
CA SER A 442 -28.41 -8.42 7.10
C SER A 442 -27.55 -9.09 6.04
N ILE A 443 -28.08 -9.24 4.84
CA ILE A 443 -27.44 -9.95 3.72
C ILE A 443 -27.27 -8.96 2.57
N GLU A 444 -26.10 -8.92 1.94
CA GLU A 444 -25.98 -8.34 0.63
C GLU A 444 -26.69 -9.22 -0.41
N TRP A 445 -27.67 -8.64 -1.12
CA TRP A 445 -28.52 -9.40 -2.04
C TRP A 445 -28.00 -9.45 -3.46
N ASN A 446 -27.01 -8.70 -3.82
CA ASN A 446 -26.57 -8.59 -5.21
C ASN A 446 -26.24 -9.98 -5.80
N THR A 447 -25.14 -10.29 -6.27
CA THR A 447 -24.81 -11.49 -7.04
C THR A 447 -25.22 -12.81 -6.36
N TYR A 448 -24.90 -13.02 -5.09
CA TYR A 448 -24.98 -14.32 -4.41
C TYR A 448 -26.05 -14.40 -3.29
N GLY A 449 -26.60 -13.28 -2.84
CA GLY A 449 -27.54 -13.26 -1.73
C GLY A 449 -28.81 -14.08 -1.96
N GLY A 450 -29.30 -14.13 -3.20
CA GLY A 450 -30.45 -14.96 -3.56
C GLY A 450 -30.17 -16.45 -3.46
N LEU A 451 -28.98 -16.89 -3.88
CA LEU A 451 -28.55 -18.28 -3.81
C LEU A 451 -28.28 -18.71 -2.36
N PHE A 452 -27.59 -17.86 -1.59
CA PHE A 452 -27.38 -18.04 -0.16
C PHE A 452 -28.71 -18.23 0.59
N TYR A 453 -29.69 -17.37 0.32
CA TYR A 453 -31.01 -17.49 0.94
C TYR A 453 -31.74 -18.78 0.57
N ASN A 454 -31.60 -19.27 -0.68
CA ASN A 454 -32.17 -20.55 -1.10
C ASN A 454 -31.51 -21.72 -0.38
N TYR A 455 -30.20 -21.74 -0.23
CA TYR A 455 -29.51 -22.77 0.56
C TYR A 455 -29.94 -22.75 2.04
N LEU A 456 -30.15 -21.57 2.62
CA LEU A 456 -30.70 -21.48 3.99
C LEU A 456 -32.10 -22.08 4.09
N LEU A 457 -32.94 -21.92 3.06
CA LEU A 457 -34.26 -22.56 3.01
C LEU A 457 -34.10 -24.09 2.93
N GLU A 458 -33.20 -24.58 2.09
CA GLU A 458 -32.94 -26.01 1.93
C GLU A 458 -32.44 -26.66 3.24
N TYR A 459 -31.49 -26.02 3.91
CA TYR A 459 -30.99 -26.52 5.22
C TYR A 459 -32.04 -26.49 6.30
N ASN A 460 -32.99 -25.56 6.29
CA ASN A 460 -34.10 -25.49 7.22
C ASN A 460 -35.21 -26.51 6.90
N GLU A 461 -35.42 -26.92 5.66
CA GLU A 461 -36.52 -27.81 5.26
C GLU A 461 -36.58 -29.14 6.05
N PRO A 462 -35.44 -29.85 6.30
CA PRO A 462 -35.45 -31.06 7.10
C PRO A 462 -35.88 -30.87 8.55
N PHE A 463 -35.71 -29.67 9.12
CA PHE A 463 -36.17 -29.33 10.49
C PHE A 463 -37.65 -29.01 10.53
N MET A 464 -38.20 -28.53 9.43
CA MET A 464 -39.64 -28.33 9.27
C MET A 464 -40.37 -29.66 9.06
N ARG A 465 -39.67 -30.70 8.57
CA ARG A 465 -40.16 -32.07 8.42
C ARG A 465 -39.51 -32.92 9.50
N THR A 466 -40.23 -33.54 10.36
CA THR A 466 -39.89 -34.26 11.59
C THR A 466 -38.77 -35.35 11.52
N GLU A 467 -38.03 -35.51 10.44
CA GLU A 467 -37.15 -36.66 10.15
C GLU A 467 -35.66 -36.34 9.92
N SER A 468 -35.11 -35.24 10.42
CA SER A 468 -33.73 -34.86 10.11
C SER A 468 -32.66 -35.58 10.94
N LYS A 469 -31.64 -36.15 10.28
CA LYS A 469 -30.44 -36.75 10.91
C LYS A 469 -29.55 -35.74 11.66
N TYR A 470 -29.73 -34.44 11.45
CA TYR A 470 -29.00 -33.36 12.13
C TYR A 470 -29.63 -32.91 13.43
N ARG A 471 -30.73 -33.52 13.85
CA ARG A 471 -31.54 -33.16 15.03
C ARG A 471 -30.89 -33.48 16.39
N PHE A 472 -29.81 -34.21 16.39
CA PHE A 472 -29.20 -34.72 17.61
C PHE A 472 -27.90 -34.01 17.97
N ASN A 473 -27.91 -33.32 19.07
CA ASN A 473 -26.85 -32.82 19.93
C ASN A 473 -26.41 -31.35 19.80
N TYR A 474 -26.73 -30.61 18.74
CA TYR A 474 -26.14 -29.27 18.54
C TYR A 474 -27.14 -28.14 18.35
N CYS A 475 -28.40 -28.42 18.17
CA CYS A 475 -29.44 -27.41 17.92
C CYS A 475 -30.13 -27.00 19.21
N ARG A 476 -30.13 -25.70 19.56
CA ARG A 476 -30.88 -25.14 20.68
C ARG A 476 -32.39 -25.08 20.38
N SER A 477 -32.75 -24.96 19.09
CA SER A 477 -34.14 -24.95 18.64
C SER A 477 -34.51 -26.25 17.92
N PRO A 478 -35.61 -26.89 18.28
CA PRO A 478 -36.13 -28.05 17.57
C PRO A 478 -36.72 -27.71 16.19
N PHE A 479 -36.81 -26.42 15.82
CA PHE A 479 -37.50 -25.92 14.63
C PHE A 479 -36.55 -25.38 13.55
N GLY A 480 -35.21 -25.52 13.71
CA GLY A 480 -34.22 -24.94 12.81
C GLY A 480 -33.99 -23.45 13.06
N PHE A 481 -33.40 -22.77 12.09
CA PHE A 481 -33.11 -21.36 12.18
C PHE A 481 -34.33 -20.50 11.78
N ASP A 482 -34.70 -19.53 12.62
CA ASP A 482 -35.79 -18.62 12.31
C ASP A 482 -35.43 -17.57 11.25
N LEU A 483 -35.88 -17.80 10.04
CA LEU A 483 -35.66 -16.91 8.89
C LEU A 483 -36.32 -15.52 9.04
N SER A 484 -37.21 -15.32 10.03
CA SER A 484 -37.80 -13.99 10.31
C SER A 484 -36.77 -13.00 10.87
N ARG A 485 -35.60 -13.49 11.30
CA ARG A 485 -34.45 -12.68 11.77
C ARG A 485 -33.73 -11.99 10.66
N ILE A 486 -33.85 -12.51 9.42
CA ILE A 486 -33.29 -11.87 8.24
C ILE A 486 -34.10 -10.61 7.94
N ILE A 487 -33.40 -9.48 7.95
CA ILE A 487 -34.00 -8.17 7.71
C ILE A 487 -34.48 -8.09 6.26
N LYS A 488 -35.72 -7.66 6.07
CA LYS A 488 -36.34 -7.49 4.76
C LYS A 488 -36.36 -6.02 4.39
N TYR A 489 -35.83 -5.74 3.20
CA TYR A 489 -35.73 -4.40 2.64
C TYR A 489 -36.78 -4.18 1.54
N ASP A 490 -37.23 -2.94 1.37
CA ASP A 490 -38.07 -2.59 0.23
C ASP A 490 -37.24 -2.71 -1.06
N LYS A 491 -37.79 -3.41 -2.07
CA LYS A 491 -37.14 -3.47 -3.39
C LYS A 491 -37.23 -2.09 -4.03
N ASP A 492 -36.08 -1.45 -4.27
CA ASP A 492 -36.04 -0.23 -5.06
C ASP A 492 -36.51 -0.53 -6.49
N MET A 493 -37.67 0.00 -6.85
CA MET A 493 -38.13 -0.05 -8.23
C MET A 493 -37.27 0.87 -9.07
N SER A 494 -36.71 0.35 -10.17
CA SER A 494 -36.08 1.22 -11.15
C SER A 494 -37.08 2.27 -11.67
N PRO A 495 -36.64 3.49 -12.04
CA PRO A 495 -37.54 4.52 -12.60
C PRO A 495 -38.35 4.02 -13.83
N THR A 496 -37.86 3.00 -14.54
CA THR A 496 -38.53 2.38 -15.69
C THR A 496 -39.68 1.44 -15.26
N GLU A 497 -39.50 0.70 -14.15
CA GLU A 497 -40.54 -0.17 -13.58
C GLU A 497 -41.65 0.65 -12.93
N ALA A 498 -41.34 1.78 -12.32
CA ALA A 498 -42.31 2.71 -11.74
C ALA A 498 -43.25 3.36 -12.79
N ARG A 499 -42.78 3.53 -14.03
CA ARG A 499 -43.60 4.06 -15.14
C ARG A 499 -44.53 3.01 -15.78
N ALA A 500 -44.20 1.73 -15.66
CA ALA A 500 -44.98 0.64 -16.28
C ALA A 500 -46.16 0.16 -15.40
N THR A 501 -46.24 0.54 -14.14
CA THR A 501 -47.27 0.07 -13.19
C THR A 501 -48.25 1.18 -12.82
N THR A 502 -49.26 1.40 -13.67
CA THR A 502 -50.45 2.24 -13.38
C THR A 502 -51.53 1.50 -12.55
N SER A 503 -51.21 0.40 -11.90
CA SER A 503 -52.16 -0.39 -11.12
C SER A 503 -52.09 -0.05 -9.65
N LYS A 504 -53.26 0.25 -9.04
CA LYS A 504 -53.51 0.63 -7.65
C LYS A 504 -53.13 -0.42 -6.58
N HIS A 505 -52.35 -1.46 -6.90
CA HIS A 505 -51.99 -2.55 -5.99
C HIS A 505 -50.47 -2.71 -5.82
N ASN A 506 -49.67 -1.64 -5.90
CA ASN A 506 -48.24 -1.69 -5.62
C ASN A 506 -47.98 -1.80 -4.10
N ARG A 507 -48.12 -3.00 -3.53
CA ARG A 507 -47.41 -3.37 -2.30
C ARG A 507 -45.92 -3.47 -2.69
N LYS A 508 -45.08 -2.58 -2.15
CA LYS A 508 -43.62 -2.68 -2.25
C LYS A 508 -43.21 -4.09 -1.88
N ARG A 509 -42.59 -4.83 -2.81
CA ARG A 509 -42.18 -6.22 -2.58
C ARG A 509 -40.89 -6.18 -1.76
N LYS A 510 -40.94 -6.66 -0.51
CA LYS A 510 -39.76 -6.78 0.34
C LYS A 510 -38.91 -7.96 -0.09
N VAL A 511 -37.58 -7.78 -0.08
CA VAL A 511 -36.58 -8.81 -0.34
C VAL A 511 -35.71 -9.04 0.89
N PRO A 512 -35.24 -10.28 1.15
CA PRO A 512 -34.45 -10.60 2.34
C PRO A 512 -32.97 -10.24 2.17
N GLY A 513 -32.68 -8.98 1.86
CA GLY A 513 -31.31 -8.49 1.71
C GLY A 513 -31.24 -7.13 1.04
N ILE A 514 -30.09 -6.45 1.20
CA ILE A 514 -29.80 -5.13 0.62
C ILE A 514 -29.35 -5.30 -0.83
N ARG A 515 -29.96 -4.55 -1.74
CA ARG A 515 -29.47 -4.41 -3.12
C ARG A 515 -28.72 -3.11 -3.28
N TRP A 516 -27.44 -3.22 -3.62
CA TRP A 516 -26.63 -2.08 -3.93
C TRP A 516 -26.82 -1.63 -5.40
N ASN A 517 -26.97 -0.34 -5.58
CA ASN A 517 -26.78 0.37 -6.82
C ASN A 517 -25.81 1.54 -6.57
N GLY A 518 -25.38 2.23 -7.64
CA GLY A 518 -24.37 3.28 -7.50
C GLY A 518 -24.79 4.45 -6.59
N GLU A 519 -26.08 4.73 -6.43
CA GLU A 519 -26.59 5.85 -5.65
C GLU A 519 -26.77 5.47 -4.18
N ASN A 520 -27.41 4.34 -3.87
CA ASN A 520 -27.63 3.93 -2.48
C ASN A 520 -26.33 3.48 -1.80
N LYS A 521 -25.36 2.88 -2.54
CA LYS A 521 -24.03 2.56 -2.01
C LYS A 521 -23.29 3.84 -1.61
N LYS A 522 -23.31 4.89 -2.44
CA LYS A 522 -22.72 6.21 -2.10
C LYS A 522 -23.31 6.79 -0.83
N THR A 523 -24.63 6.78 -0.72
CA THR A 523 -25.35 7.29 0.46
C THR A 523 -24.97 6.48 1.71
N ALA A 524 -24.92 5.16 1.60
CA ALA A 524 -24.53 4.28 2.70
C ALA A 524 -23.07 4.53 3.16
N CYS A 525 -22.13 4.68 2.22
CA CYS A 525 -20.73 5.05 2.53
C CYS A 525 -20.65 6.40 3.25
N ALA A 526 -21.36 7.42 2.77
CA ALA A 526 -21.37 8.73 3.42
C ALA A 526 -21.93 8.69 4.84
N LEU A 527 -22.97 7.89 5.08
CA LEU A 527 -23.56 7.69 6.42
C LEU A 527 -22.64 6.86 7.31
N LEU A 528 -22.00 5.80 6.78
CA LEU A 528 -21.01 5.01 7.51
C LEU A 528 -19.86 5.87 8.02
N ARG A 529 -19.36 6.78 7.17
CA ARG A 529 -18.36 7.77 7.57
C ARG A 529 -18.79 8.55 8.82
N ILE A 530 -20.02 9.08 8.82
CA ILE A 530 -20.57 9.86 9.94
C ILE A 530 -20.64 8.98 11.21
N GLU A 531 -21.03 7.72 11.08
CA GLU A 531 -21.14 6.81 12.21
C GLU A 531 -19.78 6.44 12.81
N LEU A 532 -18.79 6.21 11.97
CA LEU A 532 -17.41 5.95 12.41
C LEU A 532 -16.79 7.17 13.10
N GLU A 533 -16.99 8.37 12.53
CA GLU A 533 -16.50 9.63 13.11
C GLU A 533 -17.21 9.97 14.45
N LYS A 534 -18.47 9.54 14.63
CA LYS A 534 -19.22 9.67 15.89
C LYS A 534 -18.96 8.52 16.88
N GLU A 535 -18.13 7.56 16.53
CA GLU A 535 -17.80 6.39 17.35
C GLU A 535 -19.03 5.54 17.74
N THR A 536 -20.07 5.53 16.90
CA THR A 536 -21.27 4.69 17.09
C THR A 536 -21.05 3.26 16.60
N ILE A 537 -19.97 3.02 15.86
CA ILE A 537 -19.47 1.72 15.43
C ILE A 537 -18.04 1.57 15.95
N ASP A 538 -17.76 0.49 16.68
CA ASP A 538 -16.43 0.14 17.15
C ASP A 538 -15.87 -1.01 16.32
N ILE A 539 -14.87 -0.70 15.49
CA ILE A 539 -14.05 -1.70 14.81
C ILE A 539 -12.96 -2.15 15.77
N ARG A 540 -12.81 -3.46 15.97
CA ARG A 540 -11.90 -4.02 16.96
C ARG A 540 -10.80 -4.89 16.35
N ASP A 541 -10.96 -5.44 15.16
CA ASP A 541 -9.95 -6.28 14.53
C ASP A 541 -9.01 -5.51 13.59
N LEU A 542 -7.80 -6.05 13.44
CA LEU A 542 -6.74 -5.44 12.64
C LEU A 542 -7.04 -5.51 11.13
N ILE A 543 -7.72 -6.57 10.65
CA ILE A 543 -7.98 -6.78 9.22
C ILE A 543 -9.02 -5.77 8.75
N THR A 544 -10.15 -5.64 9.46
CA THR A 544 -11.20 -4.64 9.15
C THR A 544 -10.64 -3.21 9.22
N SER A 545 -9.81 -2.91 10.23
CA SER A 545 -9.11 -1.61 10.30
C SER A 545 -8.20 -1.37 9.10
N GLY A 546 -7.48 -2.41 8.66
CA GLY A 546 -6.61 -2.34 7.48
C GLY A 546 -7.38 -2.16 6.17
N GLU A 547 -8.51 -2.84 6.00
CA GLU A 547 -9.39 -2.63 4.84
C GLU A 547 -9.96 -1.19 4.82
N LEU A 548 -10.38 -0.65 5.97
CA LEU A 548 -10.86 0.73 6.06
C LEU A 548 -9.80 1.77 5.64
N GLU A 549 -8.54 1.53 5.96
CA GLU A 549 -7.42 2.40 5.59
C GLU A 549 -7.16 2.45 4.09
N ASN A 550 -7.59 1.41 3.37
CA ASN A 550 -7.44 1.27 1.93
C ASN A 550 -8.75 1.50 1.16
N PHE A 551 -9.84 1.82 1.86
CA PHE A 551 -11.15 2.02 1.26
C PHE A 551 -11.29 3.46 0.78
N GLU A 552 -11.05 3.69 -0.51
CA GLU A 552 -10.82 4.99 -1.12
C GLU A 552 -11.80 5.33 -2.26
N ASP A 553 -12.07 6.62 -2.44
CA ASP A 553 -12.81 7.14 -3.60
C ASP A 553 -11.86 7.36 -4.79
N HIS A 554 -11.71 6.36 -5.66
CA HIS A 554 -10.77 6.37 -6.77
C HIS A 554 -11.03 7.45 -7.84
N ASN A 555 -12.24 7.93 -7.95
CA ASN A 555 -12.65 8.82 -9.04
C ASN A 555 -13.25 10.16 -8.55
N GLY A 556 -13.24 10.43 -7.25
CA GLY A 556 -13.86 11.63 -6.67
C GLY A 556 -15.36 11.68 -6.86
N ASN A 557 -16.01 10.54 -7.13
CA ASN A 557 -17.44 10.46 -7.44
C ASN A 557 -18.27 9.84 -6.30
N GLY A 558 -17.66 9.59 -5.14
CA GLY A 558 -18.28 9.00 -3.95
C GLY A 558 -18.48 7.47 -4.03
N VAL A 559 -17.81 6.80 -4.96
CA VAL A 559 -17.81 5.32 -5.04
C VAL A 559 -16.50 4.81 -4.43
N PHE A 560 -16.62 4.25 -3.24
CA PHE A 560 -15.49 3.70 -2.49
C PHE A 560 -15.27 2.22 -2.80
N LYS A 561 -14.02 1.82 -2.84
CA LYS A 561 -13.55 0.44 -2.93
C LYS A 561 -12.12 0.33 -2.44
N ALA A 562 -11.64 -0.89 -2.19
CA ALA A 562 -10.24 -1.10 -1.83
C ALA A 562 -9.29 -0.57 -2.92
N SER A 563 -8.31 0.21 -2.51
CA SER A 563 -7.19 0.63 -3.36
C SER A 563 -6.14 -0.47 -3.48
N TYR A 564 -6.10 -1.35 -2.49
CA TYR A 564 -5.24 -2.52 -2.41
C TYR A 564 -5.88 -3.60 -1.53
N GLY A 565 -5.78 -4.87 -1.96
CA GLY A 565 -6.35 -6.01 -1.23
C GLY A 565 -7.87 -6.09 -1.38
N HIS A 566 -8.55 -6.38 -0.28
CA HIS A 566 -9.98 -6.65 -0.23
C HIS A 566 -10.72 -5.59 0.58
N ASP A 567 -12.02 -5.44 0.35
CA ASP A 567 -12.93 -4.55 1.11
C ASP A 567 -14.16 -5.28 1.66
N ASP A 568 -14.13 -6.61 1.68
CA ASP A 568 -15.27 -7.46 2.05
C ASP A 568 -15.76 -7.20 3.48
N LEU A 569 -14.85 -7.04 4.45
CA LEU A 569 -15.18 -6.69 5.84
C LEU A 569 -15.76 -5.27 5.96
N ILE A 570 -15.26 -4.31 5.20
CA ILE A 570 -15.82 -2.95 5.19
C ILE A 570 -17.15 -2.92 4.46
N MET A 571 -17.33 -3.72 3.40
CA MET A 571 -18.61 -3.82 2.71
C MET A 571 -19.73 -4.35 3.59
N THR A 572 -19.43 -5.22 4.55
CA THR A 572 -20.42 -5.58 5.57
C THR A 572 -20.83 -4.37 6.43
N LEU A 573 -19.87 -3.53 6.85
CA LEU A 573 -20.17 -2.34 7.67
C LEU A 573 -20.96 -1.28 6.89
N VAL A 574 -20.78 -1.18 5.56
CA VAL A 574 -21.57 -0.29 4.69
C VAL A 574 -23.08 -0.59 4.79
N GLN A 575 -23.47 -1.79 5.19
CA GLN A 575 -24.88 -2.15 5.40
C GLN A 575 -25.50 -1.47 6.64
N ILE A 576 -24.70 -1.14 7.67
CA ILE A 576 -25.19 -0.68 8.99
C ILE A 576 -26.13 0.53 8.91
N PRO A 577 -25.80 1.62 8.18
CA PRO A 577 -26.71 2.77 8.10
C PRO A 577 -28.09 2.40 7.55
N THR A 578 -28.15 1.49 6.57
CA THR A 578 -29.41 1.01 6.00
C THR A 578 -30.16 0.11 6.97
N VAL A 579 -29.46 -0.75 7.71
CA VAL A 579 -30.03 -1.60 8.77
C VAL A 579 -30.71 -0.76 9.85
N ARG A 580 -30.08 0.32 10.29
CA ARG A 580 -30.59 1.21 11.35
C ARG A 580 -31.93 1.86 11.01
N GLU A 581 -32.21 2.08 9.72
CA GLU A 581 -33.48 2.65 9.27
C GLU A 581 -34.65 1.63 9.30
N THR A 582 -34.37 0.34 9.44
CA THR A 582 -35.41 -0.70 9.44
C THR A 582 -36.21 -0.70 10.73
N ALA A 583 -37.51 -1.08 10.62
CA ALA A 583 -38.36 -1.23 11.77
C ALA A 583 -37.85 -2.31 12.74
N LYS A 584 -37.27 -3.40 12.19
CA LYS A 584 -36.73 -4.51 13.00
C LYS A 584 -35.56 -4.07 13.88
N PHE A 585 -34.62 -3.26 13.33
CA PHE A 585 -33.52 -2.75 14.15
C PHE A 585 -34.02 -1.86 15.28
N LYS A 586 -34.97 -0.97 14.99
CA LYS A 586 -35.55 -0.05 16.00
C LYS A 586 -36.28 -0.83 17.12
N GLU A 587 -37.02 -1.86 16.76
CA GLU A 587 -37.71 -2.78 17.71
C GLU A 587 -36.69 -3.46 18.65
N VAL A 588 -35.66 -4.11 18.08
CA VAL A 588 -34.64 -4.83 18.86
C VAL A 588 -33.80 -3.89 19.72
N LEU A 589 -33.51 -2.67 19.24
CA LEU A 589 -32.80 -1.66 20.03
C LEU A 589 -33.65 -1.21 21.25
N ASP A 590 -34.96 -1.04 21.07
CA ASP A 590 -35.85 -0.64 22.16
C ASP A 590 -35.99 -1.76 23.20
N GLU A 591 -36.02 -3.02 22.78
CA GLU A 591 -35.97 -4.19 23.70
C GLU A 591 -34.64 -4.23 24.46
N CYS A 592 -33.49 -4.00 23.78
CA CYS A 592 -32.17 -3.93 24.39
C CYS A 592 -32.12 -2.86 25.51
N LYS A 593 -32.67 -1.66 25.23
CA LYS A 593 -32.77 -0.57 26.22
C LYS A 593 -33.64 -0.97 27.41
N ALA A 594 -34.80 -1.58 27.17
CA ALA A 594 -35.74 -1.96 28.21
C ALA A 594 -35.16 -3.03 29.17
N VAL A 595 -34.42 -4.01 28.65
CA VAL A 595 -33.73 -5.02 29.46
C VAL A 595 -32.64 -4.38 30.32
N SER A 596 -31.83 -3.46 29.75
CA SER A 596 -30.79 -2.76 30.51
C SER A 596 -31.36 -1.91 31.64
N GLN A 597 -32.47 -1.21 31.43
CA GLN A 597 -33.14 -0.42 32.48
C GLN A 597 -33.70 -1.31 33.62
N LYS A 598 -34.25 -2.47 33.30
CA LYS A 598 -34.74 -3.43 34.33
C LYS A 598 -33.57 -3.97 35.16
N SER A 599 -32.43 -4.30 34.55
CA SER A 599 -31.25 -4.78 35.27
C SER A 599 -30.64 -3.70 36.17
N GLY A 600 -30.58 -2.44 35.71
CA GLY A 600 -30.15 -1.30 36.51
C GLY A 600 -31.01 -1.02 37.72
N ASN A 601 -32.35 -1.14 37.57
CA ASN A 601 -33.30 -0.98 38.67
C ASN A 601 -33.21 -2.12 39.69
N LEU A 602 -32.89 -3.36 39.28
CA LEU A 602 -32.65 -4.49 40.17
C LEU A 602 -31.36 -4.29 41.01
N GLN A 603 -30.29 -3.77 40.45
CA GLN A 603 -29.06 -3.44 41.19
C GLN A 603 -29.31 -2.32 42.21
N THR A 604 -29.98 -1.24 41.82
CA THR A 604 -30.33 -0.16 42.75
C THR A 604 -31.29 -0.61 43.86
N SER A 605 -32.24 -1.51 43.60
CA SER A 605 -33.11 -2.08 44.62
C SER A 605 -32.37 -3.05 45.55
N PHE A 606 -31.36 -3.79 45.08
CA PHE A 606 -30.56 -4.69 45.91
C PHE A 606 -29.60 -3.93 46.82
N TYR A 607 -28.97 -2.87 46.34
CA TYR A 607 -28.13 -1.98 47.18
C TYR A 607 -28.97 -1.10 48.11
N GLY A 608 -30.17 -0.70 47.71
CA GLY A 608 -31.12 0.02 48.58
C GLY A 608 -31.61 -0.82 49.78
N ASN A 609 -31.78 -2.12 49.62
CA ASN A 609 -32.17 -3.03 50.71
C ASN A 609 -30.99 -3.42 51.62
N ILE A 610 -29.76 -3.43 51.16
CA ILE A 610 -28.56 -3.67 52.00
C ILE A 610 -28.24 -2.43 52.84
N GLY A 611 -28.46 -1.22 52.32
CA GLY A 611 -28.28 0.04 53.05
C GLY A 611 -29.27 0.23 54.24
N SER A 612 -30.45 -0.42 54.21
CA SER A 612 -31.44 -0.37 55.28
C SER A 612 -31.29 -1.47 56.35
N MET A 613 -30.39 -2.46 56.14
CA MET A 613 -30.11 -3.54 57.12
C MET A 613 -28.88 -3.32 58.00
N ILE A 614 -28.07 -2.25 57.76
CA ILE A 614 -26.84 -1.97 58.54
C ILE A 614 -27.03 -0.80 59.53
N SER A 615 -28.23 -0.56 60.04
CA SER A 615 -28.46 0.46 61.04
C SER A 615 -28.97 -0.05 62.37
N VAL A 616 -28.74 -1.30 62.75
CA VAL A 616 -28.99 -1.78 64.13
C VAL A 616 -27.88 -2.74 64.54
N THR A 617 -27.12 -2.35 65.45
CA THR A 617 -26.32 -2.92 66.52
C THR A 617 -24.89 -2.47 66.54
N GLY A 618 -24.64 -1.57 67.47
CA GLY A 618 -23.29 -1.29 67.93
C GLY A 618 -22.84 -2.28 69.01
N TRP A 619 -21.60 -2.21 69.34
CA TRP A 619 -20.88 -2.59 70.57
C TRP A 619 -19.96 -3.81 70.51
N PHE A 620 -18.77 -3.54 71.06
CA PHE A 620 -17.64 -4.35 71.52
C PHE A 620 -16.72 -4.85 70.39
N GLY A 621 -15.41 -4.69 70.43
CA GLY A 621 -14.43 -4.27 71.41
C GLY A 621 -13.09 -4.76 70.91
N ALA A 622 -12.02 -4.04 71.17
CA ALA A 622 -10.66 -4.30 70.83
C ALA A 622 -10.17 -5.73 71.18
N ASP A 623 -9.27 -6.33 70.40
CA ASP A 623 -7.89 -6.62 70.77
C ASP A 623 -7.17 -7.50 69.74
N ASP A 624 -6.08 -6.97 69.38
CA ASP A 624 -4.68 -7.43 69.19
C ASP A 624 -4.31 -8.88 68.75
N ASN A 625 -3.36 -8.90 67.87
CA ASN A 625 -2.22 -9.81 67.75
C ASN A 625 -2.28 -11.06 66.86
N SER A 626 -1.42 -10.99 65.88
CA SER A 626 -0.36 -11.92 65.56
C SER A 626 -0.51 -12.95 64.43
N ARG A 627 0.41 -12.79 63.53
CA ARG A 627 1.29 -13.80 62.86
C ARG A 627 0.70 -14.74 61.79
N SER A 628 1.11 -14.44 60.57
CA SER A 628 2.05 -15.23 59.72
C SER A 628 1.71 -16.65 59.30
N ILE A 629 2.11 -16.91 58.06
CA ILE A 629 2.50 -18.20 57.44
C ILE A 629 1.35 -18.89 56.68
N TRP A 630 1.32 -18.87 55.42
CA TRP A 630 1.97 -19.60 54.30
C TRP A 630 1.57 -19.02 52.96
#